data_e3d0bb6efaa9d7b7a74195a425955b93
#
_entry.id   e3d0bb6efaa9d7b7a74195a425955b93
#
_cell.length_a   1.000
_cell.length_b   1.000
_cell.length_c   1.000
_cell.angle_alpha   90.00
_cell.angle_beta   90.00
_cell.angle_gamma   90.00
#
_symmetry.space_group_name_H-M   'P 1'
#
loop_
_entity.id
_entity.type
_entity.pdbx_description
1 polymer ?
#
loop_
_entity_poly.entity_id
_entity_poly.type
_entity_poly.pdbx_seq_one_letter_code
_entity_poly.pdbx_strand_id
1 'polypeptide(L)'
;MSECAFAASNLTAMKIIDIRGILNMEPVRGGTDEWYWATDYIHGDLYEAEELFRDGHPVKSNRLYLIHYPDGAVYEPVPPVDGQYLGYPVYDGGTVALLAVNFAEQVIRILRFSQQQETAREIAKLPLSEVKDCYNLILHTSPLSLTRQPNDGTFELIWPERASFSLSSRESLNFRDGDKLCFNIWYEDPDYREEMLVRALPDGRILERFPGDIRIMPNGERWLVR
;
A
#
# COMPACT_ATOMS: atom_id res chain seq x y z
N MET A 1 -34.33 10.62 -22.87
CA MET A 1 -33.48 9.72 -22.13
C MET A 1 -34.02 9.66 -20.71
N SER A 2 -34.57 8.52 -20.33
CA SER A 2 -35.37 8.34 -19.11
C SER A 2 -34.40 8.15 -17.94
N GLU A 3 -34.41 9.08 -16.98
CA GLU A 3 -33.81 8.89 -15.67
C GLU A 3 -34.53 7.74 -14.96
N CYS A 4 -33.86 6.61 -14.80
CA CYS A 4 -34.32 5.58 -13.90
C CYS A 4 -34.12 6.08 -12.46
N ALA A 5 -35.15 6.68 -11.89
CA ALA A 5 -35.22 6.94 -10.46
C ALA A 5 -35.36 5.58 -9.75
N PHE A 6 -34.27 5.11 -9.16
CA PHE A 6 -34.31 4.01 -8.21
C PHE A 6 -35.09 4.49 -6.98
N ALA A 7 -36.30 3.96 -6.80
CA ALA A 7 -37.05 4.14 -5.58
C ALA A 7 -36.27 3.46 -4.42
N ALA A 8 -35.69 4.25 -3.55
CA ALA A 8 -35.07 3.80 -2.32
C ALA A 8 -36.17 3.21 -1.41
N SER A 9 -36.33 1.89 -1.43
CA SER A 9 -37.20 1.16 -0.51
C SER A 9 -36.64 1.23 0.90
N ASN A 10 -37.39 1.72 1.86
CA ASN A 10 -37.41 1.52 3.32
C ASN A 10 -36.10 1.08 4.05
N LEU A 11 -34.93 1.35 3.50
CA LEU A 11 -33.65 1.19 4.19
C LEU A 11 -33.41 2.45 5.05
N THR A 12 -32.95 2.24 6.27
CA THR A 12 -32.42 3.29 7.16
C THR A 12 -31.51 4.22 6.34
N ALA A 13 -31.50 5.50 6.61
CA ALA A 13 -30.76 6.52 5.85
C ALA A 13 -29.36 6.03 5.41
N MET A 14 -29.21 5.80 4.11
CA MET A 14 -27.90 5.46 3.51
C MET A 14 -27.17 6.72 3.09
N LYS A 15 -25.86 6.76 3.36
CA LYS A 15 -24.97 7.74 2.76
C LYS A 15 -24.48 7.18 1.41
N ILE A 16 -24.66 7.93 0.36
CA ILE A 16 -24.19 7.59 -0.99
C ILE A 16 -22.81 8.23 -1.17
N ILE A 17 -21.81 7.40 -1.46
CA ILE A 17 -20.44 7.83 -1.75
C ILE A 17 -20.21 7.60 -3.25
N ASP A 18 -20.02 8.68 -4.01
CA ASP A 18 -19.72 8.61 -5.43
C ASP A 18 -18.22 8.58 -5.67
N ILE A 19 -17.71 7.42 -6.03
CA ILE A 19 -16.30 7.18 -6.40
C ILE A 19 -16.15 6.87 -7.90
N ARG A 20 -16.95 7.59 -8.71
CA ARG A 20 -16.84 7.61 -10.17
C ARG A 20 -16.97 6.23 -10.85
N GLY A 21 -17.85 5.39 -10.31
CA GLY A 21 -18.15 4.06 -10.87
C GLY A 21 -17.24 2.94 -10.36
N ILE A 22 -16.29 3.21 -9.50
CA ILE A 22 -15.56 2.19 -8.75
C ILE A 22 -16.52 1.66 -7.68
N LEU A 23 -16.62 0.33 -7.55
CA LEU A 23 -17.57 -0.31 -6.64
C LEU A 23 -16.92 -0.93 -5.40
N ASN A 24 -15.59 -0.90 -5.33
CA ASN A 24 -14.84 -1.49 -4.24
C ASN A 24 -14.10 -0.42 -3.44
N MET A 25 -14.15 -0.52 -2.12
CA MET A 25 -13.49 0.40 -1.19
C MET A 25 -12.85 -0.41 -0.07
N GLU A 26 -11.60 -0.12 0.23
CA GLU A 26 -10.81 -0.81 1.24
C GLU A 26 -10.33 0.18 2.32
N PRO A 27 -10.13 -0.26 3.58
CA PRO A 27 -9.49 0.57 4.59
C PRO A 27 -8.02 0.83 4.22
N VAL A 28 -7.55 2.05 4.48
CA VAL A 28 -6.12 2.39 4.33
C VAL A 28 -5.32 1.65 5.40
N ARG A 29 -4.24 0.98 4.99
CA ARG A 29 -3.37 0.23 5.91
C ARG A 29 -2.58 1.18 6.82
N GLY A 30 -2.24 0.73 8.02
CA GLY A 30 -1.40 1.48 8.97
C GLY A 30 -2.10 1.93 10.25
N GLY A 31 -3.30 1.40 10.54
CA GLY A 31 -4.01 1.65 11.81
C GLY A 31 -4.80 2.94 11.79
N THR A 32 -5.75 3.05 10.87
CA THR A 32 -6.76 4.10 10.85
C THR A 32 -8.14 3.49 10.60
N ASP A 33 -9.16 4.01 11.26
CA ASP A 33 -10.57 3.73 11.01
C ASP A 33 -11.27 4.90 10.29
N GLU A 34 -10.54 5.97 10.00
CA GLU A 34 -11.06 7.17 9.38
C GLU A 34 -10.85 7.23 7.87
N TRP A 35 -9.90 6.45 7.33
CA TRP A 35 -9.53 6.53 5.92
C TRP A 35 -9.75 5.23 5.18
N TYR A 36 -10.39 5.36 4.03
CA TYR A 36 -10.60 4.31 3.04
C TYR A 36 -10.06 4.77 1.69
N TRP A 37 -9.86 3.84 0.78
CA TRP A 37 -9.38 4.13 -0.55
C TRP A 37 -10.04 3.22 -1.59
N ALA A 38 -10.04 3.69 -2.84
CA ALA A 38 -10.55 2.96 -3.99
C ALA A 38 -9.69 3.27 -5.22
N THR A 39 -9.53 2.30 -6.11
CA THR A 39 -8.84 2.49 -7.39
C THR A 39 -9.48 1.65 -8.48
N ASP A 40 -9.31 2.07 -9.73
CA ASP A 40 -9.90 1.39 -10.89
C ASP A 40 -9.07 0.18 -11.40
N TYR A 41 -7.84 -0.01 -10.92
CA TYR A 41 -6.93 -1.10 -11.33
C TYR A 41 -6.82 -1.26 -12.85
N ILE A 42 -6.83 -0.17 -13.61
CA ILE A 42 -6.92 -0.20 -15.08
C ILE A 42 -5.83 -1.04 -15.77
N HIS A 43 -4.68 -1.23 -15.11
CA HIS A 43 -3.55 -2.03 -15.57
C HIS A 43 -3.09 -3.03 -14.49
N GLY A 44 -4.02 -3.49 -13.64
CA GLY A 44 -3.70 -4.36 -12.52
C GLY A 44 -2.97 -3.63 -11.38
N ASP A 45 -1.94 -4.24 -10.82
CA ASP A 45 -1.11 -3.63 -9.79
C ASP A 45 0.06 -2.81 -10.40
N LEU A 46 0.94 -2.30 -9.54
CA LEU A 46 2.08 -1.49 -9.97
C LEU A 46 3.11 -2.27 -10.80
N TYR A 47 3.28 -3.57 -10.53
CA TYR A 47 4.19 -4.42 -11.27
C TYR A 47 3.64 -4.77 -12.65
N GLU A 48 2.34 -5.09 -12.74
CA GLU A 48 1.68 -5.37 -14.02
C GLU A 48 1.68 -4.13 -14.93
N ALA A 49 1.49 -2.93 -14.36
CA ALA A 49 1.63 -1.68 -15.10
C ALA A 49 3.07 -1.46 -15.62
N GLU A 50 4.10 -1.83 -14.83
CA GLU A 50 5.49 -1.79 -15.27
C GLU A 50 5.77 -2.77 -16.41
N GLU A 51 5.24 -4.00 -16.35
CA GLU A 51 5.38 -5.00 -17.43
C GLU A 51 4.78 -4.46 -18.74
N LEU A 52 3.58 -3.88 -18.70
CA LEU A 52 2.97 -3.24 -19.87
C LEU A 52 3.89 -2.16 -20.47
N PHE A 53 4.47 -1.31 -19.61
CA PHE A 53 5.39 -0.27 -20.07
C PHE A 53 6.65 -0.85 -20.72
N ARG A 54 7.24 -1.89 -20.11
CA ARG A 54 8.43 -2.59 -20.66
C ARG A 54 8.16 -3.24 -22.01
N ASP A 55 6.93 -3.73 -22.22
CA ASP A 55 6.48 -4.30 -23.48
C ASP A 55 6.13 -3.24 -24.55
N GLY A 56 6.36 -1.97 -24.25
CA GLY A 56 6.14 -0.85 -25.16
C GLY A 56 4.68 -0.38 -25.26
N HIS A 57 3.82 -0.80 -24.33
CA HIS A 57 2.44 -0.34 -24.26
C HIS A 57 2.33 0.97 -23.47
N PRO A 58 1.43 1.87 -23.84
CA PRO A 58 1.20 3.09 -23.05
C PRO A 58 0.52 2.74 -21.72
N VAL A 59 1.09 3.24 -20.63
CA VAL A 59 0.48 3.14 -19.30
C VAL A 59 -0.38 4.35 -19.05
N LYS A 60 -1.67 4.14 -18.84
CA LYS A 60 -2.59 5.17 -18.34
C LYS A 60 -2.51 5.21 -16.82
N SER A 61 -2.64 6.39 -16.24
CA SER A 61 -2.72 6.52 -14.79
C SER A 61 -3.98 5.84 -14.27
N ASN A 62 -3.82 4.99 -13.25
CA ASN A 62 -4.97 4.57 -12.47
C ASN A 62 -5.53 5.77 -11.68
N ARG A 63 -6.82 5.76 -11.44
CA ARG A 63 -7.47 6.73 -10.56
C ARG A 63 -7.50 6.18 -9.15
N LEU A 64 -7.09 6.99 -8.19
CA LEU A 64 -7.13 6.63 -6.78
C LEU A 64 -7.93 7.69 -6.02
N TYR A 65 -8.90 7.23 -5.25
CA TYR A 65 -9.71 8.06 -4.38
C TYR A 65 -9.44 7.74 -2.93
N LEU A 66 -9.33 8.77 -2.11
CA LEU A 66 -9.36 8.67 -0.65
C LEU A 66 -10.75 9.05 -0.17
N ILE A 67 -11.31 8.26 0.73
CA ILE A 67 -12.64 8.48 1.30
C ILE A 67 -12.48 8.64 2.81
N HIS A 68 -12.95 9.74 3.34
CA HIS A 68 -12.87 10.04 4.76
C HIS A 68 -14.15 9.60 5.49
N TYR A 69 -13.99 8.89 6.60
CA TYR A 69 -15.07 8.53 7.52
C TYR A 69 -14.99 9.43 8.77
N PRO A 70 -16.12 9.90 9.32
CA PRO A 70 -17.49 9.50 9.02
C PRO A 70 -18.20 10.41 8.00
N ASP A 71 -17.58 11.49 7.52
CA ASP A 71 -18.26 12.50 6.69
C ASP A 71 -18.51 12.03 5.25
N GLY A 72 -17.73 11.04 4.76
CA GLY A 72 -17.85 10.50 3.41
C GLY A 72 -17.30 11.43 2.34
N ALA A 73 -16.43 12.37 2.72
CA ALA A 73 -15.74 13.22 1.77
C ALA A 73 -14.82 12.38 0.86
N VAL A 74 -14.84 12.65 -0.44
CA VAL A 74 -14.07 11.94 -1.47
C VAL A 74 -13.04 12.87 -2.07
N TYR A 75 -11.78 12.43 -2.10
CA TYR A 75 -10.66 13.18 -2.62
C TYR A 75 -9.96 12.37 -3.72
N GLU A 76 -9.54 13.04 -4.80
CA GLU A 76 -8.60 12.51 -5.79
C GLU A 76 -7.23 13.19 -5.54
N PRO A 77 -6.37 12.62 -4.67
CA PRO A 77 -5.21 13.32 -4.11
C PRO A 77 -4.12 13.60 -5.15
N VAL A 78 -4.09 12.81 -6.22
CA VAL A 78 -3.11 12.91 -7.30
C VAL A 78 -3.86 12.89 -8.62
N PRO A 79 -3.77 13.96 -9.43
CA PRO A 79 -4.40 13.97 -10.75
C PRO A 79 -3.77 12.91 -11.65
N PRO A 80 -4.56 12.29 -12.55
CA PRO A 80 -4.03 11.31 -13.50
C PRO A 80 -3.04 11.95 -14.46
N VAL A 81 -1.90 11.29 -14.67
CA VAL A 81 -0.84 11.69 -15.61
C VAL A 81 -0.40 10.46 -16.39
N ASP A 82 -0.39 10.53 -17.71
CA ASP A 82 0.04 9.42 -18.55
C ASP A 82 1.46 8.96 -18.18
N GLY A 83 1.66 7.65 -18.13
CA GLY A 83 2.90 7.03 -17.70
C GLY A 83 3.09 6.92 -16.18
N GLN A 84 2.18 7.51 -15.39
CA GLN A 84 2.20 7.41 -13.93
C GLN A 84 1.21 6.34 -13.45
N TYR A 85 1.62 5.58 -12.43
CA TYR A 85 0.78 4.61 -11.75
C TYR A 85 0.92 4.73 -10.23
N LEU A 86 -0.21 4.62 -9.52
CA LEU A 86 -0.27 4.79 -8.06
C LEU A 86 -0.34 3.41 -7.40
N GLY A 87 0.51 3.20 -6.40
CA GLY A 87 0.46 2.02 -5.54
C GLY A 87 -0.50 2.20 -4.36
N TYR A 88 -0.51 1.22 -3.45
CA TYR A 88 -1.39 1.19 -2.29
C TYR A 88 -1.08 2.32 -1.30
N PRO A 89 -2.10 3.04 -0.81
CA PRO A 89 -1.91 4.05 0.22
C PRO A 89 -1.67 3.43 1.60
N VAL A 90 -0.96 4.16 2.46
CA VAL A 90 -0.76 3.79 3.87
C VAL A 90 -0.99 5.00 4.78
N TYR A 91 -1.42 4.73 6.02
CA TYR A 91 -1.60 5.78 7.02
C TYR A 91 -0.38 5.83 7.94
N ASP A 92 0.30 6.97 7.97
CA ASP A 92 1.52 7.16 8.76
C ASP A 92 1.59 8.57 9.32
N GLY A 93 1.87 8.67 10.63
CA GLY A 93 2.07 9.96 11.30
C GLY A 93 0.88 10.91 11.19
N GLY A 94 -0.36 10.39 11.25
CA GLY A 94 -1.58 11.21 11.22
C GLY A 94 -2.07 11.60 9.82
N THR A 95 -1.51 11.03 8.76
CA THR A 95 -1.91 11.34 7.38
C THR A 95 -1.71 10.16 6.44
N VAL A 96 -2.35 10.20 5.27
CA VAL A 96 -2.18 9.19 4.23
C VAL A 96 -0.94 9.50 3.39
N ALA A 97 -0.10 8.48 3.20
CA ALA A 97 1.02 8.50 2.26
C ALA A 97 0.70 7.64 1.02
N LEU A 98 1.23 8.03 -0.12
CA LEU A 98 0.98 7.45 -1.42
C LEU A 98 2.30 7.16 -2.14
N LEU A 99 2.33 6.06 -2.87
CA LEU A 99 3.41 5.74 -3.80
C LEU A 99 2.95 6.06 -5.22
N ALA A 100 3.75 6.80 -5.96
CA ALA A 100 3.55 7.05 -7.38
C ALA A 100 4.82 6.69 -8.15
N VAL A 101 4.69 5.91 -9.20
CA VAL A 101 5.78 5.61 -10.14
C VAL A 101 5.41 6.18 -11.49
N ASN A 102 6.27 7.03 -12.05
CA ASN A 102 6.13 7.49 -13.43
C ASN A 102 7.17 6.77 -14.30
N PHE A 103 6.71 5.84 -15.11
CA PHE A 103 7.56 5.02 -15.97
C PHE A 103 8.17 5.82 -17.11
N ALA A 104 7.45 6.82 -17.64
CA ALA A 104 7.97 7.66 -18.71
C ALA A 104 9.09 8.60 -18.22
N GLU A 105 8.93 9.17 -17.03
CA GLU A 105 9.93 10.02 -16.38
C GLU A 105 11.01 9.21 -15.65
N GLN A 106 10.85 7.91 -15.49
CA GLN A 106 11.76 7.02 -14.75
C GLN A 106 11.96 7.46 -13.30
N VAL A 107 10.85 7.77 -12.58
CA VAL A 107 10.89 8.24 -11.20
C VAL A 107 9.88 7.54 -10.30
N ILE A 108 10.28 7.38 -9.05
CA ILE A 108 9.43 6.97 -7.92
C ILE A 108 9.21 8.21 -7.06
N ARG A 109 7.96 8.49 -6.67
CA ARG A 109 7.60 9.57 -5.75
C ARG A 109 6.87 9.01 -4.55
N ILE A 110 7.24 9.51 -3.38
CA ILE A 110 6.50 9.29 -2.14
C ILE A 110 5.81 10.59 -1.80
N LEU A 111 4.51 10.52 -1.63
CA LEU A 111 3.64 11.69 -1.47
C LEU A 111 2.94 11.62 -0.11
N ARG A 112 2.62 12.77 0.50
CA ARG A 112 1.73 12.89 1.65
C ARG A 112 0.48 13.68 1.29
N PHE A 113 -0.67 13.13 1.61
CA PHE A 113 -1.94 13.80 1.41
C PHE A 113 -2.18 14.87 2.47
N SER A 114 -2.71 16.00 2.05
CA SER A 114 -3.20 17.07 2.92
C SER A 114 -4.69 17.26 2.71
N GLN A 115 -5.49 16.91 3.70
CA GLN A 115 -6.94 17.09 3.64
C GLN A 115 -7.33 18.57 3.47
N GLN A 116 -6.59 19.48 4.12
CA GLN A 116 -6.86 20.93 4.00
C GLN A 116 -6.65 21.49 2.59
N GLN A 117 -5.74 20.86 1.83
CA GLN A 117 -5.40 21.28 0.47
C GLN A 117 -6.02 20.36 -0.59
N GLU A 118 -6.65 19.27 -0.15
CA GLU A 118 -7.28 18.24 -0.98
C GLU A 118 -6.32 17.62 -2.02
N THR A 119 -5.02 17.68 -1.76
CA THR A 119 -3.99 17.19 -2.69
C THR A 119 -2.82 16.57 -1.95
N ALA A 120 -2.07 15.72 -2.65
CA ALA A 120 -0.85 15.13 -2.14
C ALA A 120 0.39 15.96 -2.57
N ARG A 121 1.38 16.05 -1.66
CA ARG A 121 2.66 16.71 -1.90
C ARG A 121 3.80 15.71 -1.86
N GLU A 122 4.77 15.89 -2.74
CA GLU A 122 6.00 15.11 -2.76
C GLU A 122 6.83 15.34 -1.48
N ILE A 123 7.20 14.24 -0.83
CA ILE A 123 8.12 14.23 0.33
C ILE A 123 9.44 13.54 0.01
N ALA A 124 9.47 12.68 -1.02
CA ALA A 124 10.68 12.07 -1.54
C ALA A 124 10.53 11.76 -3.03
N LYS A 125 11.65 11.86 -3.76
CA LYS A 125 11.78 11.51 -5.17
C LYS A 125 13.03 10.68 -5.37
N LEU A 126 12.87 9.53 -6.03
CA LEU A 126 13.96 8.60 -6.33
C LEU A 126 13.95 8.27 -7.82
N PRO A 127 15.11 8.03 -8.46
CA PRO A 127 15.12 7.45 -9.80
C PRO A 127 14.54 6.04 -9.78
N LEU A 128 13.82 5.64 -10.83
CA LEU A 128 13.26 4.29 -10.93
C LEU A 128 14.36 3.22 -10.98
N SER A 129 15.56 3.57 -11.43
CA SER A 129 16.74 2.70 -11.42
C SER A 129 17.23 2.29 -10.02
N GLU A 130 16.67 2.86 -8.96
CA GLU A 130 16.95 2.46 -7.58
C GLU A 130 16.35 1.10 -7.24
N VAL A 131 15.42 0.60 -8.04
CA VAL A 131 14.82 -0.72 -7.94
C VAL A 131 15.01 -1.49 -9.26
N LYS A 132 15.08 -2.81 -9.15
CA LYS A 132 15.16 -3.68 -10.33
C LYS A 132 13.84 -3.74 -11.10
N ASP A 133 12.74 -3.74 -10.36
CA ASP A 133 11.35 -3.76 -10.82
C ASP A 133 10.42 -3.32 -9.70
N CYS A 134 9.13 -3.16 -10.01
CA CYS A 134 8.10 -2.77 -9.06
C CYS A 134 7.42 -3.94 -8.34
N TYR A 135 7.95 -5.16 -8.43
CA TYR A 135 7.36 -6.32 -7.77
C TYR A 135 7.38 -6.16 -6.24
N ASN A 136 6.19 -6.18 -5.62
CA ASN A 136 6.02 -5.89 -4.20
C ASN A 136 6.76 -4.62 -3.72
N LEU A 137 6.77 -3.59 -4.56
CA LEU A 137 7.24 -2.27 -4.19
C LEU A 137 6.16 -1.56 -3.40
N ILE A 138 6.30 -1.51 -2.07
CA ILE A 138 5.22 -1.15 -1.14
C ILE A 138 5.72 -0.16 -0.10
N LEU A 139 4.85 0.79 0.29
CA LEU A 139 5.05 1.64 1.46
C LEU A 139 4.67 0.89 2.74
N HIS A 140 5.50 1.03 3.75
CA HIS A 140 5.25 0.61 5.13
C HIS A 140 5.33 1.80 6.08
N THR A 141 4.76 1.63 7.27
CA THR A 141 4.64 2.68 8.29
C THR A 141 5.53 2.36 9.50
N SER A 142 5.69 3.34 10.41
CA SER A 142 6.34 3.18 11.73
C SER A 142 7.85 2.86 11.71
N PRO A 143 8.68 3.63 11.01
CA PRO A 143 8.45 4.86 10.24
C PRO A 143 8.07 4.57 8.78
N LEU A 144 7.53 5.60 8.09
CA LEU A 144 7.24 5.52 6.66
C LEU A 144 8.49 5.11 5.89
N SER A 145 8.36 4.07 5.10
CA SER A 145 9.48 3.50 4.35
C SER A 145 8.99 2.82 3.07
N LEU A 146 9.84 2.81 2.06
CA LEU A 146 9.62 2.09 0.81
C LEU A 146 10.43 0.82 0.83
N THR A 147 9.80 -0.32 0.61
CA THR A 147 10.43 -1.62 0.54
C THR A 147 10.10 -2.34 -0.76
N ARG A 148 10.91 -3.32 -1.09
CA ARG A 148 10.68 -4.26 -2.18
C ARG A 148 10.99 -5.67 -1.69
N GLN A 149 10.10 -6.61 -1.99
CA GLN A 149 10.28 -8.02 -1.65
C GLN A 149 9.98 -8.89 -2.89
N PRO A 150 10.95 -9.09 -3.77
CA PRO A 150 10.81 -9.94 -4.95
C PRO A 150 10.78 -11.44 -4.59
N ASN A 151 10.42 -12.27 -5.58
CA ASN A 151 10.38 -13.73 -5.41
C ASN A 151 11.76 -14.40 -5.44
N ASP A 152 12.85 -13.65 -5.49
CA ASP A 152 14.23 -14.17 -5.51
C ASP A 152 14.79 -14.43 -4.10
N GLY A 153 13.99 -14.27 -3.06
CA GLY A 153 14.40 -14.49 -1.67
C GLY A 153 15.21 -13.34 -1.10
N THR A 154 15.06 -12.11 -1.62
CA THR A 154 15.66 -10.91 -1.05
C THR A 154 14.62 -10.02 -0.39
N PHE A 155 15.06 -9.19 0.52
CA PHE A 155 14.34 -8.05 1.05
C PHE A 155 15.18 -6.80 0.82
N GLU A 156 14.54 -5.75 0.36
CA GLU A 156 15.19 -4.46 0.12
C GLU A 156 14.39 -3.34 0.81
N LEU A 157 15.06 -2.60 1.68
CA LEU A 157 14.61 -1.29 2.16
C LEU A 157 15.25 -0.24 1.25
N ILE A 158 14.42 0.53 0.55
CA ILE A 158 14.85 1.46 -0.50
C ILE A 158 14.99 2.89 0.05
N TRP A 159 14.05 3.29 0.89
CA TRP A 159 13.98 4.63 1.46
C TRP A 159 13.32 4.58 2.85
N PRO A 160 13.69 5.44 3.82
CA PRO A 160 14.65 6.55 3.75
C PRO A 160 16.11 6.12 3.86
N GLU A 161 16.41 4.98 4.38
CA GLU A 161 17.74 4.35 4.44
C GLU A 161 17.77 3.12 3.54
N ARG A 162 18.98 2.59 3.32
CA ARG A 162 19.17 1.40 2.51
C ARG A 162 19.58 0.19 3.34
N ALA A 163 18.89 -0.92 3.12
CA ALA A 163 19.26 -2.22 3.65
C ALA A 163 18.81 -3.33 2.68
N SER A 164 19.57 -4.42 2.62
CA SER A 164 19.20 -5.59 1.86
C SER A 164 19.75 -6.84 2.53
N PHE A 165 18.94 -7.90 2.57
CA PHE A 165 19.32 -9.20 3.12
C PHE A 165 18.45 -10.32 2.55
N SER A 166 18.91 -11.56 2.73
CA SER A 166 18.18 -12.74 2.24
C SER A 166 17.03 -13.13 3.16
N LEU A 167 15.94 -13.58 2.55
CA LEU A 167 14.77 -14.17 3.18
C LEU A 167 14.62 -15.63 2.77
N SER A 168 13.88 -16.41 3.57
CA SER A 168 13.34 -17.67 3.09
C SER A 168 12.11 -17.41 2.21
N SER A 169 11.76 -18.39 1.36
CA SER A 169 10.61 -18.28 0.43
C SER A 169 9.24 -18.17 1.13
N ARG A 170 9.18 -18.34 2.44
CA ARG A 170 7.93 -18.31 3.23
C ARG A 170 7.79 -17.04 4.04
N GLU A 171 8.80 -16.19 4.06
CA GLU A 171 8.78 -14.94 4.82
C GLU A 171 8.10 -13.85 4.00
N SER A 172 7.15 -13.14 4.61
CA SER A 172 6.50 -11.96 4.05
C SER A 172 6.52 -10.84 5.07
N LEU A 173 6.98 -9.64 4.67
CA LEU A 173 6.99 -8.49 5.59
C LEU A 173 5.56 -8.14 5.99
N ASN A 174 5.28 -8.17 7.28
CA ASN A 174 4.00 -7.76 7.85
C ASN A 174 4.02 -6.27 8.19
N PHE A 175 4.97 -5.85 9.04
CA PHE A 175 5.12 -4.44 9.40
C PHE A 175 6.53 -4.11 9.87
N ARG A 176 6.83 -2.82 9.93
CA ARG A 176 8.04 -2.25 10.52
C ARG A 176 7.73 -1.67 11.90
N ASP A 177 8.70 -1.74 12.81
CA ASP A 177 8.67 -1.14 14.14
C ASP A 177 10.05 -0.55 14.49
N GLY A 178 10.26 0.70 14.13
CA GLY A 178 11.55 1.35 14.29
C GLY A 178 12.65 0.67 13.46
N ASP A 179 13.63 0.08 14.14
CA ASP A 179 14.74 -0.68 13.57
C ASP A 179 14.47 -2.19 13.46
N LYS A 180 13.24 -2.61 13.73
CA LYS A 180 12.80 -4.01 13.62
C LYS A 180 11.84 -4.19 12.47
N LEU A 181 11.97 -5.34 11.79
CA LEU A 181 11.09 -5.79 10.74
C LEU A 181 10.41 -7.08 11.19
N CYS A 182 9.08 -7.09 11.16
CA CYS A 182 8.27 -8.24 11.57
C CYS A 182 7.74 -8.94 10.33
N PHE A 183 8.18 -10.19 10.13
CA PHE A 183 7.78 -11.04 9.02
C PHE A 183 6.81 -12.08 9.50
N ASN A 184 5.77 -12.35 8.72
CA ASN A 184 4.93 -13.52 8.85
C ASN A 184 5.58 -14.68 8.09
N ILE A 185 5.53 -15.88 8.67
CA ILE A 185 5.95 -17.13 8.04
C ILE A 185 4.77 -18.08 8.13
N TRP A 186 4.35 -18.63 7.01
CA TRP A 186 3.25 -19.58 6.97
C TRP A 186 3.72 -20.96 6.48
N TYR A 187 3.09 -21.99 7.02
CA TYR A 187 3.36 -23.39 6.70
C TYR A 187 2.04 -24.10 6.40
N GLU A 188 1.99 -24.86 5.32
CA GLU A 188 0.82 -25.67 4.95
C GLU A 188 0.92 -27.11 5.45
N ASP A 189 2.13 -27.68 5.47
CA ASP A 189 2.38 -29.10 5.73
C ASP A 189 3.35 -29.28 6.92
N PRO A 190 3.14 -30.28 7.83
CA PRO A 190 2.00 -31.21 7.88
C PRO A 190 0.70 -30.59 8.42
N ASP A 191 0.79 -29.47 9.16
CA ASP A 191 -0.35 -28.74 9.74
C ASP A 191 -0.18 -27.25 9.41
N TYR A 192 -1.28 -26.60 9.05
CA TYR A 192 -1.29 -25.16 8.86
C TYR A 192 -0.90 -24.44 10.15
N ARG A 193 0.11 -23.62 10.07
CA ARG A 193 0.56 -22.78 11.19
C ARG A 193 1.21 -21.51 10.69
N GLU A 194 1.11 -20.48 11.48
CA GLU A 194 1.76 -19.19 11.28
C GLU A 194 2.76 -18.90 12.40
N GLU A 195 3.85 -18.27 12.03
CA GLU A 195 4.89 -17.81 12.96
C GLU A 195 5.28 -16.39 12.60
N MET A 196 5.61 -15.60 13.60
CA MET A 196 6.21 -14.29 13.45
C MET A 196 7.72 -14.37 13.64
N LEU A 197 8.45 -13.72 12.75
CA LEU A 197 9.89 -13.59 12.80
C LEU A 197 10.26 -12.11 12.89
N VAL A 198 10.99 -11.72 13.93
CA VAL A 198 11.50 -10.36 14.09
C VAL A 198 12.95 -10.31 13.65
N ARG A 199 13.25 -9.43 12.69
CA ARG A 199 14.60 -9.18 12.18
C ARG A 199 15.07 -7.77 12.49
N ALA A 200 16.36 -7.61 12.75
CA ALA A 200 16.98 -6.30 12.94
C ALA A 200 17.31 -5.63 11.60
N LEU A 201 17.23 -4.31 11.54
CA LEU A 201 17.91 -3.50 10.52
C LEU A 201 19.33 -3.19 11.00
N PRO A 202 20.30 -3.03 10.08
CA PRO A 202 20.17 -3.15 8.62
C PRO A 202 20.49 -4.56 8.06
N ASP A 203 20.95 -5.49 8.89
CA ASP A 203 21.58 -6.76 8.48
C ASP A 203 20.61 -7.95 8.36
N GLY A 204 19.35 -7.78 8.74
CA GLY A 204 18.34 -8.83 8.70
C GLY A 204 18.54 -9.94 9.73
N ARG A 205 19.39 -9.74 10.74
CA ARG A 205 19.65 -10.73 11.80
C ARG A 205 18.37 -11.03 12.57
N ILE A 206 18.07 -12.32 12.74
CA ILE A 206 16.92 -12.77 13.50
C ILE A 206 17.11 -12.42 14.98
N LEU A 207 16.14 -11.72 15.53
CA LEU A 207 16.07 -11.34 16.94
C LEU A 207 15.16 -12.27 17.73
N GLU A 208 13.97 -12.53 17.20
CA GLU A 208 12.93 -13.28 17.88
C GLU A 208 12.13 -14.13 16.89
N ARG A 209 11.53 -15.20 17.39
CA ARG A 209 10.57 -16.05 16.67
C ARG A 209 9.53 -16.55 17.65
N PHE A 210 8.25 -16.46 17.27
CA PHE A 210 7.15 -16.95 18.10
C PHE A 210 5.96 -17.39 17.25
N PRO A 211 5.11 -18.32 17.75
CA PRO A 211 3.94 -18.80 17.03
C PRO A 211 2.83 -17.73 17.00
N GLY A 212 2.05 -17.75 15.92
CA GLY A 212 0.91 -16.87 15.70
C GLY A 212 1.18 -15.79 14.67
N ASP A 213 0.17 -14.95 14.47
CA ASP A 213 0.21 -13.80 13.55
C ASP A 213 -0.13 -12.49 14.29
N ILE A 214 0.49 -11.39 13.90
CA ILE A 214 0.19 -10.07 14.46
C ILE A 214 -0.72 -9.30 13.51
N ARG A 215 -1.89 -8.91 14.03
CA ARG A 215 -2.85 -8.04 13.35
C ARG A 215 -2.72 -6.62 13.86
N ILE A 216 -2.65 -5.68 12.93
CA ILE A 216 -2.72 -4.25 13.25
C ILE A 216 -4.21 -3.86 13.22
N MET A 217 -4.71 -3.41 14.36
CA MET A 217 -6.10 -3.00 14.51
C MET A 217 -6.32 -1.59 13.97
N PRO A 218 -7.56 -1.17 13.66
CA PRO A 218 -7.85 0.16 13.14
C PRO A 218 -7.35 1.31 14.02
N ASN A 219 -7.30 1.11 15.34
CA ASN A 219 -6.75 2.07 16.31
C ASN A 219 -5.21 2.01 16.43
N GLY A 220 -4.53 1.19 15.61
CA GLY A 220 -3.08 1.00 15.62
C GLY A 220 -2.55 0.00 16.67
N GLU A 221 -3.42 -0.60 17.51
CA GLU A 221 -3.02 -1.68 18.41
C GLU A 221 -2.54 -2.90 17.64
N ARG A 222 -1.61 -3.65 18.24
CA ARG A 222 -1.09 -4.90 17.68
C ARG A 222 -1.57 -6.07 18.51
N TRP A 223 -2.32 -6.95 17.87
CA TRP A 223 -2.89 -8.13 18.51
C TRP A 223 -2.19 -9.38 18.00
N LEU A 224 -1.59 -10.15 18.92
CA LEU A 224 -1.04 -11.46 18.60
C LEU A 224 -2.16 -12.51 18.66
N VAL A 225 -2.44 -13.12 17.51
CA VAL A 225 -3.42 -14.21 17.36
C VAL A 225 -2.65 -15.55 17.35
N ARG A 226 -3.06 -16.51 18.21
CA ARG A 226 -2.44 -17.83 18.35
C ARG A 226 -3.44 -18.94 18.19
#